data_d3d7dd11cf05f94388782f5b88020476
#
_entry.id   d3d7dd11cf05f94388782f5b88020476
#
_cell.length_a   1.000
_cell.length_b   1.000
_cell.length_c   1.000
_cell.angle_alpha   90.00
_cell.angle_beta   90.00
_cell.angle_gamma   90.00
#
_symmetry.space_group_name_H-M   'P 1'
#
loop_
_entity.id
_entity.type
_entity.pdbx_description
1 polymer ?
#
loop_
_entity_poly.entity_id
_entity_poly.type
_entity_poly.pdbx_seq_one_letter_code
_entity_poly.pdbx_strand_id
1 'polypeptide(L)'
;MTYCVSRRILRSAGNRRKLSLCVSMMGMPRMLLLDEPYATIAPAARKRIVNYINALQQVSKMSILLSSHSLSDVEFLCNRIAIMGEGRLQCLGSLAHLKEKFGKGYTISVKTYPDRKQDFGYQQEVAEAVCKAFPEAEMVHTCEGLLEFRMSRVQMQWSEMFMRMGRIKQRFKLQDFFISDTSLEQIFTSVTRKEAFEAAAAAAAAAPPATGALPPVLGTTLGL
;
A
#
# COMPACT_ATOMS: atom_id res chain seq x y z
N MET A 1 -6.26 46.06 3.14
CA MET A 1 -6.17 45.38 1.84
C MET A 1 -7.23 44.30 1.78
N THR A 2 -8.34 44.58 1.11
CA THR A 2 -9.46 43.66 0.98
C THR A 2 -9.16 42.70 -0.20
N TYR A 3 -8.71 41.49 0.07
CA TYR A 3 -8.57 40.50 -0.97
C TYR A 3 -9.95 40.03 -1.40
N CYS A 4 -10.41 40.57 -2.53
CA CYS A 4 -11.60 40.08 -3.20
C CYS A 4 -11.29 38.70 -3.80
N VAL A 5 -11.60 37.62 -3.06
CA VAL A 5 -11.48 36.26 -3.60
C VAL A 5 -12.53 36.11 -4.68
N SER A 6 -12.09 36.13 -5.94
CA SER A 6 -12.99 36.01 -7.08
C SER A 6 -13.86 34.73 -6.92
N ARG A 7 -15.17 34.87 -7.08
CA ARG A 7 -16.14 33.75 -7.04
C ARG A 7 -15.78 32.60 -7.99
N ARG A 8 -15.02 32.86 -9.05
CA ARG A 8 -14.50 31.84 -9.98
C ARG A 8 -13.48 30.89 -9.33
N ILE A 9 -12.64 31.41 -8.41
CA ILE A 9 -11.63 30.59 -7.69
C ILE A 9 -12.31 29.60 -6.75
N LEU A 10 -13.45 29.95 -6.17
CA LEU A 10 -14.22 29.09 -5.26
C LEU A 10 -15.03 27.99 -5.97
N ARG A 11 -15.16 28.02 -7.29
CA ARG A 11 -15.85 26.95 -8.07
C ARG A 11 -15.06 25.63 -8.11
N SER A 12 -13.72 25.68 -8.04
CA SER A 12 -12.90 24.48 -8.02
C SER A 12 -12.92 23.85 -6.63
N ALA A 13 -13.27 22.55 -6.54
CA ALA A 13 -13.24 21.78 -5.30
C ALA A 13 -11.84 21.83 -4.64
N GLY A 14 -10.77 21.70 -5.44
CA GLY A 14 -9.39 21.79 -4.96
C GLY A 14 -9.03 23.17 -4.40
N ASN A 15 -9.56 24.26 -4.98
CA ASN A 15 -9.32 25.60 -4.44
C ASN A 15 -10.08 25.85 -3.14
N ARG A 16 -11.32 25.36 -3.02
CA ARG A 16 -12.06 25.41 -1.75
C ARG A 16 -11.32 24.65 -0.65
N ARG A 17 -10.79 23.45 -0.95
CA ARG A 17 -10.02 22.67 0.01
C ARG A 17 -8.74 23.39 0.45
N LYS A 18 -8.00 23.98 -0.50
CA LYS A 18 -6.82 24.81 -0.18
C LYS A 18 -7.17 26.00 0.72
N LEU A 19 -8.26 26.70 0.43
CA LEU A 19 -8.71 27.81 1.24
C LEU A 19 -9.10 27.36 2.65
N SER A 20 -9.87 26.28 2.77
CA SER A 20 -10.26 25.69 4.07
C SER A 20 -9.02 25.32 4.90
N LEU A 21 -8.01 24.70 4.27
CA LEU A 21 -6.75 24.35 4.92
C LEU A 21 -5.97 25.61 5.38
N CYS A 22 -5.91 26.66 4.56
CA CYS A 22 -5.30 27.94 4.97
C CYS A 22 -6.02 28.56 6.17
N VAL A 23 -7.36 28.56 6.16
CA VAL A 23 -8.15 29.10 7.26
C VAL A 23 -7.92 28.31 8.56
N SER A 24 -7.87 26.98 8.49
CA SER A 24 -7.64 26.13 9.67
C SER A 24 -6.25 26.35 10.32
N MET A 25 -5.27 26.81 9.55
CA MET A 25 -3.92 27.13 10.04
C MET A 25 -3.78 28.59 10.55
N MET A 26 -4.77 29.46 10.28
CA MET A 26 -4.75 30.82 10.79
C MET A 26 -4.82 30.81 12.32
N GLY A 27 -3.99 31.62 12.96
CA GLY A 27 -3.95 31.67 14.43
C GLY A 27 -3.01 30.64 15.08
N MET A 28 -2.27 29.84 14.29
CA MET A 28 -1.26 28.89 14.80
C MET A 28 -1.82 27.98 15.91
N PRO A 29 -2.81 27.14 15.65
CA PRO A 29 -3.41 26.28 16.65
C PRO A 29 -2.39 25.30 17.23
N ARG A 30 -2.51 24.96 18.50
CA ARG A 30 -1.65 23.93 19.12
C ARG A 30 -1.89 22.54 18.56
N MET A 31 -3.11 22.25 18.09
CA MET A 31 -3.50 20.99 17.47
C MET A 31 -4.36 21.27 16.23
N LEU A 32 -4.04 20.58 15.14
CA LEU A 32 -4.75 20.66 13.88
C LEU A 32 -5.32 19.28 13.52
N LEU A 33 -6.65 19.24 13.31
CA LEU A 33 -7.35 18.02 12.88
C LEU A 33 -7.72 18.16 11.40
N LEU A 34 -7.26 17.24 10.57
CA LEU A 34 -7.44 17.29 9.13
C LEU A 34 -8.07 15.99 8.63
N ASP A 35 -9.26 16.12 8.05
CA ASP A 35 -9.94 14.99 7.42
C ASP A 35 -9.77 15.06 5.90
N GLU A 36 -9.06 14.09 5.33
CA GLU A 36 -8.73 13.99 3.90
C GLU A 36 -8.27 15.34 3.29
N PRO A 37 -7.25 16.00 3.88
CA PRO A 37 -6.95 17.40 3.54
C PRO A 37 -6.49 17.60 2.10
N TYR A 38 -6.01 16.55 1.44
CA TYR A 38 -5.45 16.60 0.09
C TYR A 38 -6.37 16.06 -0.99
N ALA A 39 -7.55 15.55 -0.64
CA ALA A 39 -8.54 15.10 -1.60
C ALA A 39 -8.87 16.22 -2.60
N THR A 40 -8.94 15.89 -3.88
CA THR A 40 -9.22 16.84 -4.98
C THR A 40 -8.16 17.91 -5.26
N ILE A 41 -7.01 17.90 -4.58
CA ILE A 41 -5.90 18.81 -4.85
C ILE A 41 -4.94 18.16 -5.87
N ALA A 42 -4.58 18.91 -6.91
CA ALA A 42 -3.64 18.44 -7.93
C ALA A 42 -2.27 18.05 -7.30
N PRO A 43 -1.60 16.98 -7.75
CA PRO A 43 -0.38 16.45 -7.13
C PRO A 43 0.74 17.49 -6.94
N ALA A 44 0.96 18.36 -7.94
CA ALA A 44 1.97 19.40 -7.85
C ALA A 44 1.67 20.45 -6.76
N ALA A 45 0.39 20.79 -6.56
CA ALA A 45 -0.02 21.71 -5.50
C ALA A 45 0.02 21.02 -4.13
N ARG A 46 -0.35 19.72 -4.07
CA ARG A 46 -0.29 18.90 -2.88
C ARG A 46 1.12 18.88 -2.28
N LYS A 47 2.15 18.57 -3.08
CA LYS A 47 3.54 18.54 -2.62
C LYS A 47 3.99 19.86 -1.99
N ARG A 48 3.58 21.02 -2.57
CA ARG A 48 3.89 22.33 -2.01
C ARG A 48 3.22 22.59 -0.67
N ILE A 49 1.95 22.20 -0.53
CA ILE A 49 1.18 22.34 0.72
C ILE A 49 1.79 21.48 1.82
N VAL A 50 2.16 20.26 1.49
CA VAL A 50 2.82 19.32 2.40
C VAL A 50 4.13 19.90 2.94
N ASN A 51 4.99 20.39 2.06
CA ASN A 51 6.25 21.04 2.47
C ASN A 51 6.00 22.26 3.37
N TYR A 52 4.96 23.04 3.09
CA TYR A 52 4.59 24.19 3.89
C TYR A 52 4.10 23.79 5.30
N ILE A 53 3.27 22.76 5.38
CA ILE A 53 2.77 22.23 6.66
C ILE A 53 3.93 21.68 7.51
N ASN A 54 4.86 20.94 6.90
CA ASN A 54 6.03 20.44 7.59
C ASN A 54 6.91 21.57 8.13
N ALA A 55 7.15 22.61 7.33
CA ALA A 55 7.89 23.79 7.79
C ALA A 55 7.21 24.51 8.94
N LEU A 56 5.89 24.69 8.85
CA LEU A 56 5.07 25.28 9.93
C LEU A 56 5.13 24.44 11.21
N GLN A 57 5.02 23.14 11.11
CA GLN A 57 5.08 22.24 12.25
C GLN A 57 6.41 22.36 13.01
N GLN A 58 7.51 22.47 12.28
CA GLN A 58 8.83 22.63 12.91
C GLN A 58 8.97 23.95 13.67
N VAL A 59 8.40 25.03 13.14
CA VAL A 59 8.48 26.35 13.77
C VAL A 59 7.48 26.49 14.94
N SER A 60 6.24 26.04 14.74
CA SER A 60 5.15 26.26 15.72
C SER A 60 5.01 25.12 16.75
N LYS A 61 5.72 23.99 16.57
CA LYS A 61 5.55 22.76 17.37
C LYS A 61 4.10 22.28 17.44
N MET A 62 3.35 22.53 16.40
CA MET A 62 1.95 22.15 16.26
C MET A 62 1.82 20.63 16.12
N SER A 63 0.86 20.04 16.84
CA SER A 63 0.49 18.64 16.64
C SER A 63 -0.56 18.51 15.52
N ILE A 64 -0.37 17.57 14.61
CA ILE A 64 -1.28 17.35 13.49
C ILE A 64 -1.80 15.92 13.54
N LEU A 65 -3.11 15.76 13.51
CA LEU A 65 -3.78 14.50 13.28
C LEU A 65 -4.51 14.58 11.94
N LEU A 66 -4.17 13.69 11.01
CA LEU A 66 -4.80 13.66 9.70
C LEU A 66 -5.34 12.27 9.38
N SER A 67 -6.49 12.22 8.70
CA SER A 67 -6.95 11.02 7.98
C SER A 67 -6.55 11.11 6.51
N SER A 68 -6.21 9.99 5.91
CA SER A 68 -5.94 9.89 4.46
C SER A 68 -6.06 8.47 3.96
N HIS A 69 -6.56 8.32 2.71
CA HIS A 69 -6.50 7.07 1.95
C HIS A 69 -5.25 6.99 1.05
N SER A 70 -4.47 8.07 0.95
CA SER A 70 -3.23 8.13 0.17
C SER A 70 -2.04 7.67 1.02
N LEU A 71 -1.67 6.42 0.92
CA LEU A 71 -0.58 5.83 1.71
C LEU A 71 0.76 6.51 1.44
N SER A 72 1.01 6.97 0.21
CA SER A 72 2.22 7.72 -0.14
C SER A 72 2.31 9.08 0.59
N ASP A 73 1.17 9.78 0.75
CA ASP A 73 1.15 11.02 1.52
C ASP A 73 1.41 10.75 3.01
N VAL A 74 0.85 9.66 3.55
CA VAL A 74 1.04 9.23 4.93
C VAL A 74 2.50 8.86 5.21
N GLU A 75 3.14 8.10 4.32
CA GLU A 75 4.57 7.75 4.46
C GLU A 75 5.47 8.99 4.51
N PHE A 76 5.14 10.00 3.73
CA PHE A 76 5.95 11.22 3.63
C PHE A 76 5.71 12.22 4.77
N LEU A 77 4.48 12.27 5.30
CA LEU A 77 4.04 13.31 6.24
C LEU A 77 4.07 12.88 7.69
N CYS A 78 3.79 11.60 7.96
CA CYS A 78 3.46 11.17 9.29
C CYS A 78 4.65 10.56 10.03
N ASN A 79 4.92 11.05 11.25
CA ASN A 79 5.89 10.43 12.16
C ASN A 79 5.34 9.15 12.78
N ARG A 80 4.02 9.10 12.99
CA ARG A 80 3.29 7.93 13.52
C ARG A 80 2.07 7.67 12.64
N ILE A 81 1.82 6.40 12.39
CA ILE A 81 0.76 5.92 11.50
C ILE A 81 -0.13 4.98 12.30
N ALA A 82 -1.43 5.20 12.20
CA ALA A 82 -2.45 4.34 12.75
C ALA A 82 -3.24 3.72 11.59
N ILE A 83 -3.35 2.39 11.55
CA ILE A 83 -4.21 1.69 10.59
C ILE A 83 -5.49 1.29 11.32
N MET A 84 -6.62 1.68 10.74
CA MET A 84 -7.95 1.31 11.23
C MET A 84 -8.60 0.32 10.26
N GLY A 85 -9.25 -0.69 10.81
CA GLY A 85 -10.10 -1.64 10.08
C GLY A 85 -11.38 -1.87 10.87
N GLU A 86 -12.53 -1.99 10.20
CA GLU A 86 -13.83 -2.24 10.80
C GLU A 86 -14.15 -1.38 12.05
N GLY A 87 -13.73 -0.12 12.03
CA GLY A 87 -13.94 0.82 13.15
C GLY A 87 -13.01 0.61 14.34
N ARG A 88 -12.02 -0.27 14.26
CA ARG A 88 -11.05 -0.57 15.32
C ARG A 88 -9.63 -0.16 14.91
N LEU A 89 -8.83 0.22 15.89
CA LEU A 89 -7.41 0.50 15.70
C LEU A 89 -6.64 -0.82 15.67
N GLN A 90 -6.04 -1.14 14.52
CA GLN A 90 -5.33 -2.40 14.30
C GLN A 90 -3.86 -2.33 14.63
N CYS A 91 -3.23 -1.25 14.24
CA CYS A 91 -1.84 -1.01 14.60
C CYS A 91 -1.56 0.49 14.70
N LEU A 92 -0.54 0.81 15.49
CA LEU A 92 -0.07 2.17 15.71
C LEU A 92 1.46 2.14 15.88
N GLY A 93 2.17 2.95 15.12
CA GLY A 93 3.62 3.04 15.25
C GLY A 93 4.26 3.99 14.25
N SER A 94 5.59 4.13 14.32
CA SER A 94 6.35 4.75 13.24
C SER A 94 6.37 3.84 12.01
N LEU A 95 6.63 4.40 10.83
CA LEU A 95 6.76 3.60 9.60
C LEU A 95 7.81 2.48 9.77
N ALA A 96 8.95 2.79 10.40
CA ALA A 96 9.99 1.80 10.66
C ALA A 96 9.49 0.65 11.56
N HIS A 97 8.78 0.98 12.64
CA HIS A 97 8.20 -0.03 13.54
C HIS A 97 7.13 -0.89 12.84
N LEU A 98 6.29 -0.27 12.01
CA LEU A 98 5.28 -1.02 11.25
C LEU A 98 5.93 -1.95 10.22
N LYS A 99 6.96 -1.49 9.52
CA LYS A 99 7.76 -2.32 8.62
C LYS A 99 8.48 -3.44 9.35
N GLU A 100 8.95 -3.20 10.55
CA GLU A 100 9.60 -4.22 11.37
C GLU A 100 8.63 -5.32 11.82
N LYS A 101 7.45 -4.93 12.29
CA LYS A 101 6.47 -5.85 12.88
C LYS A 101 5.62 -6.57 11.85
N PHE A 102 5.23 -5.88 10.78
CA PHE A 102 4.28 -6.38 9.78
C PHE A 102 4.89 -6.55 8.38
N GLY A 103 6.10 -6.04 8.16
CA GLY A 103 6.79 -6.18 6.88
C GLY A 103 7.16 -7.63 6.61
N LYS A 104 6.84 -8.10 5.42
CA LYS A 104 7.13 -9.48 4.98
C LYS A 104 8.51 -9.63 4.34
N GLY A 105 9.41 -8.66 4.52
CA GLY A 105 10.75 -8.69 3.97
C GLY A 105 10.94 -7.84 2.72
N TYR A 106 11.65 -8.37 1.71
CA TYR A 106 12.00 -7.63 0.50
C TYR A 106 11.22 -8.17 -0.70
N THR A 107 10.96 -7.29 -1.66
CA THR A 107 10.41 -7.65 -2.97
C THR A 107 11.49 -7.43 -4.02
N ILE A 108 11.80 -8.44 -4.81
CA ILE A 108 12.70 -8.38 -5.95
C ILE A 108 11.83 -8.41 -7.21
N SER A 109 11.85 -7.33 -7.99
CA SER A 109 11.15 -7.25 -9.27
C SER A 109 12.18 -7.31 -10.39
N VAL A 110 12.01 -8.25 -11.29
CA VAL A 110 12.91 -8.48 -12.43
C VAL A 110 12.17 -8.18 -13.71
N LYS A 111 12.73 -7.29 -14.54
CA LYS A 111 12.15 -6.91 -15.82
C LYS A 111 12.94 -7.51 -16.96
N THR A 112 12.27 -8.29 -17.81
CA THR A 112 12.85 -8.86 -19.02
C THR A 112 12.65 -7.93 -20.22
N TYR A 113 13.45 -8.10 -21.28
CA TYR A 113 13.25 -7.34 -22.51
C TYR A 113 11.94 -7.73 -23.22
N PRO A 114 11.33 -6.82 -24.00
CA PRO A 114 10.08 -7.05 -24.71
C PRO A 114 10.07 -8.29 -25.61
N ASP A 115 11.21 -8.58 -26.24
CA ASP A 115 11.37 -9.70 -27.17
C ASP A 115 11.29 -11.07 -26.48
N ARG A 116 11.49 -11.12 -25.17
CA ARG A 116 11.48 -12.35 -24.36
C ARG A 116 10.31 -12.44 -23.38
N LYS A 117 9.32 -11.54 -23.49
CA LYS A 117 8.16 -11.54 -22.63
C LYS A 117 7.27 -12.78 -22.74
N GLN A 118 7.30 -13.46 -23.88
CA GLN A 118 6.52 -14.67 -24.15
C GLN A 118 7.37 -15.96 -24.08
N ASP A 119 8.66 -15.85 -23.79
CA ASP A 119 9.56 -16.99 -23.66
C ASP A 119 9.48 -17.54 -22.23
N PHE A 120 8.56 -18.48 -22.04
CA PHE A 120 8.35 -19.13 -20.72
C PHE A 120 9.59 -19.90 -20.24
N GLY A 121 10.34 -20.52 -21.14
CA GLY A 121 11.57 -21.25 -20.79
C GLY A 121 12.63 -20.31 -20.21
N TYR A 122 12.84 -19.18 -20.86
CA TYR A 122 13.75 -18.15 -20.36
C TYR A 122 13.30 -17.56 -19.01
N GLN A 123 12.00 -17.30 -18.83
CA GLN A 123 11.46 -16.79 -17.57
C GLN A 123 11.67 -17.79 -16.43
N GLN A 124 11.50 -19.07 -16.72
CA GLN A 124 11.72 -20.14 -15.74
C GLN A 124 13.21 -20.25 -15.37
N GLU A 125 14.13 -20.19 -16.32
CA GLU A 125 15.58 -20.18 -16.04
C GLU A 125 15.99 -18.97 -15.17
N VAL A 126 15.42 -17.78 -15.44
CA VAL A 126 15.64 -16.58 -14.62
C VAL A 126 15.10 -16.79 -13.22
N ALA A 127 13.89 -17.34 -13.09
CA ALA A 127 13.27 -17.61 -11.80
C ALA A 127 14.09 -18.59 -10.95
N GLU A 128 14.55 -19.68 -11.55
CA GLU A 128 15.44 -20.66 -10.90
C GLU A 128 16.77 -20.03 -10.45
N ALA A 129 17.35 -19.16 -11.28
CA ALA A 129 18.58 -18.45 -10.94
C ALA A 129 18.38 -17.49 -9.75
N VAL A 130 17.24 -16.80 -9.70
CA VAL A 130 16.89 -15.93 -8.57
C VAL A 130 16.67 -16.77 -7.30
N CYS A 131 15.88 -17.82 -7.36
CA CYS A 131 15.64 -18.71 -6.21
C CYS A 131 16.94 -19.41 -5.73
N LYS A 132 17.87 -19.72 -6.63
CA LYS A 132 19.18 -20.26 -6.25
C LYS A 132 20.06 -19.23 -5.56
N ALA A 133 20.01 -17.97 -5.98
CA ALA A 133 20.76 -16.87 -5.34
C ALA A 133 20.13 -16.42 -4.02
N PHE A 134 18.81 -16.57 -3.90
CA PHE A 134 18.02 -16.20 -2.74
C PHE A 134 17.09 -17.38 -2.36
N PRO A 135 17.55 -18.34 -1.56
CA PRO A 135 16.78 -19.55 -1.25
C PRO A 135 15.44 -19.30 -0.55
N GLU A 136 15.29 -18.15 0.09
CA GLU A 136 14.04 -17.75 0.76
C GLU A 136 13.10 -16.92 -0.14
N ALA A 137 13.47 -16.72 -1.41
CA ALA A 137 12.65 -15.98 -2.35
C ALA A 137 11.58 -16.88 -2.95
N GLU A 138 10.34 -16.51 -2.80
CA GLU A 138 9.19 -17.14 -3.42
C GLU A 138 8.68 -16.29 -4.58
N MET A 139 8.46 -16.88 -5.73
CA MET A 139 7.85 -16.20 -6.87
C MET A 139 6.37 -15.96 -6.58
N VAL A 140 5.95 -14.68 -6.57
CA VAL A 140 4.59 -14.28 -6.22
C VAL A 140 3.76 -13.97 -7.45
N HIS A 141 4.40 -13.37 -8.44
CA HIS A 141 3.70 -12.87 -9.62
C HIS A 141 4.58 -12.95 -10.87
N THR A 142 3.94 -13.31 -11.99
CA THR A 142 4.56 -13.28 -13.32
C THR A 142 3.55 -12.65 -14.27
N CYS A 143 3.89 -11.52 -14.86
CA CYS A 143 3.04 -10.85 -15.84
C CYS A 143 3.90 -10.15 -16.89
N GLU A 144 3.66 -10.47 -18.16
CA GLU A 144 4.23 -9.78 -19.33
C GLU A 144 5.73 -9.44 -19.24
N GLY A 145 6.54 -10.37 -18.74
CA GLY A 145 7.99 -10.17 -18.61
C GLY A 145 8.43 -9.43 -17.34
N LEU A 146 7.52 -9.22 -16.38
CA LEU A 146 7.83 -8.82 -15.03
C LEU A 146 7.71 -10.04 -14.12
N LEU A 147 8.78 -10.39 -13.44
CA LEU A 147 8.83 -11.44 -12.44
C LEU A 147 8.99 -10.81 -11.07
N GLU A 148 8.08 -11.11 -10.15
CA GLU A 148 8.13 -10.60 -8.79
C GLU A 148 8.37 -11.72 -7.79
N PHE A 149 9.40 -11.54 -6.98
CA PHE A 149 9.78 -12.46 -5.91
C PHE A 149 9.62 -11.75 -4.57
N ARG A 150 9.05 -12.44 -3.62
CA ARG A 150 9.01 -12.01 -2.22
C ARG A 150 10.00 -12.83 -1.42
N MET A 151 10.81 -12.15 -0.65
CA MET A 151 11.82 -12.76 0.20
C MET A 151 11.54 -12.39 1.65
N SER A 152 11.49 -13.37 2.54
CA SER A 152 11.42 -13.13 3.98
C SER A 152 12.59 -12.28 4.45
N ARG A 153 12.47 -11.65 5.62
CA ARG A 153 13.48 -10.75 6.15
C ARG A 153 14.76 -11.52 6.48
N VAL A 154 15.68 -11.53 5.55
CA VAL A 154 17.02 -12.10 5.74
C VAL A 154 17.94 -11.02 6.28
N GLN A 155 18.85 -11.37 7.18
CA GLN A 155 19.94 -10.48 7.65
C GLN A 155 21.02 -10.31 6.55
N MET A 156 20.61 -9.99 5.34
CA MET A 156 21.51 -9.77 4.21
C MET A 156 21.66 -8.27 3.96
N GLN A 157 22.88 -7.82 3.77
CA GLN A 157 23.14 -6.42 3.44
C GLN A 157 22.63 -6.07 2.05
N TRP A 158 22.15 -4.87 1.89
CA TRP A 158 21.68 -4.34 0.58
C TRP A 158 22.75 -4.49 -0.51
N SER A 159 24.01 -4.18 -0.18
CA SER A 159 25.14 -4.33 -1.10
C SER A 159 25.28 -5.74 -1.66
N GLU A 160 25.08 -6.74 -0.82
CA GLU A 160 25.17 -8.15 -1.23
C GLU A 160 23.97 -8.54 -2.12
N MET A 161 22.76 -8.08 -1.78
CA MET A 161 21.58 -8.32 -2.62
C MET A 161 21.75 -7.73 -4.02
N PHE A 162 22.20 -6.47 -4.10
CA PHE A 162 22.46 -5.82 -5.39
C PHE A 162 23.58 -6.50 -6.16
N MET A 163 24.64 -6.96 -5.50
CA MET A 163 25.73 -7.68 -6.15
C MET A 163 25.28 -9.02 -6.74
N ARG A 164 24.47 -9.79 -6.00
CA ARG A 164 23.92 -11.08 -6.49
C ARG A 164 22.99 -10.85 -7.68
N MET A 165 22.08 -9.88 -7.58
CA MET A 165 21.19 -9.53 -8.69
C MET A 165 21.93 -8.97 -9.90
N GLY A 166 22.99 -8.19 -9.69
CA GLY A 166 23.84 -7.68 -10.76
C GLY A 166 24.48 -8.79 -11.59
N ARG A 167 24.95 -9.88 -10.94
CA ARG A 167 25.47 -11.07 -11.64
C ARG A 167 24.39 -11.77 -12.47
N ILE A 168 23.17 -11.88 -11.94
CA ILE A 168 22.03 -12.47 -12.66
C ILE A 168 21.66 -11.58 -13.85
N LYS A 169 21.60 -10.26 -13.66
CA LYS A 169 21.33 -9.28 -14.75
C LYS A 169 22.32 -9.44 -15.91
N GLN A 170 23.61 -9.57 -15.61
CA GLN A 170 24.64 -9.75 -16.65
C GLN A 170 24.51 -11.09 -17.35
N ARG A 171 24.31 -12.18 -16.59
CA ARG A 171 24.21 -13.54 -17.14
C ARG A 171 23.03 -13.73 -18.09
N PHE A 172 21.86 -13.24 -17.67
CA PHE A 172 20.60 -13.41 -18.41
C PHE A 172 20.25 -12.20 -19.29
N LYS A 173 21.12 -11.16 -19.32
CA LYS A 173 20.85 -9.92 -20.06
C LYS A 173 19.46 -9.36 -19.73
N LEU A 174 19.15 -9.17 -18.44
CA LEU A 174 17.87 -8.61 -18.02
C LEU A 174 17.81 -7.11 -18.35
N GLN A 175 16.62 -6.61 -18.66
CA GLN A 175 16.42 -5.18 -18.91
C GLN A 175 16.76 -4.38 -17.66
N ASP A 176 16.13 -4.74 -16.53
CA ASP A 176 16.39 -4.12 -15.24
C ASP A 176 15.92 -4.99 -14.08
N PHE A 177 16.30 -4.62 -12.86
CA PHE A 177 15.78 -5.21 -11.64
C PHE A 177 15.62 -4.15 -10.56
N PHE A 178 14.70 -4.35 -9.66
CA PHE A 178 14.43 -3.50 -8.51
C PHE A 178 14.37 -4.34 -7.25
N ILE A 179 14.98 -3.87 -6.19
CA ILE A 179 14.86 -4.46 -4.86
C ILE A 179 14.21 -3.39 -3.99
N SER A 180 13.07 -3.69 -3.41
CA SER A 180 12.33 -2.79 -2.53
C SER A 180 12.05 -3.46 -1.19
N ASP A 181 12.05 -2.66 -0.14
CA ASP A 181 11.54 -3.04 1.18
C ASP A 181 10.00 -3.04 1.15
N THR A 182 9.39 -3.69 2.13
CA THR A 182 7.93 -3.71 2.26
C THR A 182 7.36 -2.29 2.30
N SER A 183 6.41 -2.00 1.40
CA SER A 183 5.71 -0.72 1.38
C SER A 183 4.60 -0.67 2.45
N LEU A 184 4.18 0.55 2.83
CA LEU A 184 3.03 0.73 3.72
C LEU A 184 1.75 0.13 3.11
N GLU A 185 1.61 0.14 1.79
CA GLU A 185 0.49 -0.46 1.08
C GLU A 185 0.42 -1.98 1.28
N GLN A 186 1.55 -2.66 1.22
CA GLN A 186 1.62 -4.10 1.49
C GLN A 186 1.29 -4.41 2.95
N ILE A 187 1.75 -3.57 3.90
CA ILE A 187 1.40 -3.69 5.31
C ILE A 187 -0.10 -3.48 5.51
N PHE A 188 -0.65 -2.40 4.96
CA PHE A 188 -2.08 -2.09 5.01
C PHE A 188 -2.92 -3.27 4.51
N THR A 189 -2.61 -3.76 3.31
CA THR A 189 -3.32 -4.92 2.72
C THR A 189 -3.19 -6.17 3.58
N SER A 190 -2.03 -6.41 4.19
CA SER A 190 -1.81 -7.59 5.03
C SER A 190 -2.58 -7.54 6.35
N VAL A 191 -2.69 -6.36 6.93
CA VAL A 191 -3.41 -6.12 8.19
C VAL A 191 -4.91 -6.23 7.96
N THR A 192 -5.44 -5.56 6.93
CA THR A 192 -6.87 -5.57 6.62
C THR A 192 -7.37 -6.93 6.11
N ARG A 193 -6.55 -7.68 5.35
CA ARG A 193 -6.91 -9.04 4.92
C ARG A 193 -6.99 -10.04 6.06
N LYS A 194 -6.11 -9.96 7.06
CA LYS A 194 -6.20 -10.83 8.24
C LYS A 194 -7.50 -10.64 8.96
N GLU A 195 -7.96 -9.43 9.11
CA GLU A 195 -9.25 -9.12 9.73
C GLU A 195 -10.43 -9.61 8.93
N ALA A 196 -10.45 -9.35 7.64
CA ALA A 196 -11.51 -9.84 6.78
C ALA A 196 -11.62 -11.38 6.84
N PHE A 197 -10.48 -12.07 6.97
CA PHE A 197 -10.46 -13.52 7.13
C PHE A 197 -10.90 -13.96 8.53
N GLU A 198 -10.45 -13.28 9.59
CA GLU A 198 -10.85 -13.56 10.97
C GLU A 198 -12.32 -13.22 11.20
N ALA A 199 -12.82 -12.12 10.64
CA ALA A 199 -14.23 -11.75 10.70
C ALA A 199 -15.11 -12.72 9.92
N ALA A 200 -14.68 -13.16 8.74
CA ALA A 200 -15.39 -14.18 7.96
C ALA A 200 -15.40 -15.54 8.68
N ALA A 201 -14.29 -15.94 9.29
CA ALA A 201 -14.21 -17.17 10.09
C ALA A 201 -15.09 -17.10 11.34
N ALA A 202 -15.12 -15.96 12.02
CA ALA A 202 -15.99 -15.72 13.18
C ALA A 202 -17.48 -15.73 12.78
N ALA A 203 -17.83 -15.11 11.65
CA ALA A 203 -19.19 -15.11 11.12
C ALA A 203 -19.63 -16.53 10.70
N ALA A 204 -18.73 -17.32 10.09
CA ALA A 204 -18.99 -18.71 9.74
C ALA A 204 -19.18 -19.60 10.98
N ALA A 205 -18.43 -19.33 12.05
CA ALA A 205 -18.57 -20.05 13.33
C ALA A 205 -19.83 -19.65 14.12
N ALA A 206 -20.34 -18.43 13.90
CA ALA A 206 -21.57 -17.92 14.52
C ALA A 206 -22.86 -18.27 13.73
N ALA A 207 -22.73 -18.79 12.51
CA ALA A 207 -23.88 -19.21 11.72
C ALA A 207 -24.52 -20.46 12.38
N PRO A 208 -25.84 -20.44 12.66
CA PRO A 208 -26.52 -21.62 13.19
C PRO A 208 -26.41 -22.78 12.17
N PRO A 209 -26.31 -24.06 12.63
CA PRO A 209 -26.23 -25.21 11.73
C PRO A 209 -27.46 -25.18 10.82
N ALA A 210 -27.23 -25.24 9.51
CA ALA A 210 -28.29 -25.27 8.53
C ALA A 210 -29.21 -26.45 8.86
N THR A 211 -30.39 -26.15 9.43
CA THR A 211 -31.45 -27.10 9.67
C THR A 211 -31.83 -27.74 8.33
N GLY A 212 -31.68 -29.06 8.29
CA GLY A 212 -31.77 -29.88 7.10
C GLY A 212 -32.97 -29.55 6.21
N ALA A 213 -32.70 -29.11 5.03
CA ALA A 213 -33.62 -29.20 3.92
C ALA A 213 -33.60 -30.66 3.46
N LEU A 214 -34.70 -31.38 3.71
CA LEU A 214 -34.97 -32.67 3.12
C LEU A 214 -34.91 -32.57 1.58
N PRO A 215 -34.33 -33.55 0.89
CA PRO A 215 -34.31 -33.55 -0.57
C PRO A 215 -35.74 -33.68 -1.12
N PRO A 216 -36.07 -33.03 -2.22
CA PRO A 216 -37.39 -33.13 -2.83
C PRO A 216 -37.63 -34.56 -3.29
N VAL A 217 -38.73 -35.15 -2.79
CA VAL A 217 -39.23 -36.43 -3.22
C VAL A 217 -39.63 -36.34 -4.70
N LEU A 218 -38.98 -37.10 -5.55
CA LEU A 218 -39.36 -37.31 -6.95
C LEU A 218 -40.75 -38.00 -6.98
N GLY A 219 -41.76 -37.16 -7.25
CA GLY A 219 -43.10 -37.67 -7.55
C GLY A 219 -43.13 -38.25 -8.95
N THR A 220 -43.23 -39.56 -9.01
CA THR A 220 -43.55 -40.33 -10.22
C THR A 220 -45.02 -40.09 -10.58
N THR A 221 -45.30 -39.32 -11.63
CA THR A 221 -46.62 -39.30 -12.25
C THR A 221 -46.62 -40.30 -13.40
N LEU A 222 -47.29 -41.41 -13.17
CA LEU A 222 -47.76 -42.33 -14.20
C LEU A 222 -48.94 -41.67 -14.95
N GLY A 223 -48.87 -41.74 -16.27
CA GLY A 223 -49.88 -41.24 -17.16
C GLY A 223 -51.17 -42.06 -17.21
N LEU A 224 -52.22 -41.41 -17.65
CA LEU A 224 -53.29 -41.91 -18.52
C LEU A 224 -53.71 -40.73 -19.40
#